data_f644d7e7580cca2df358e50d3338ca94
#
_entry.id   f644d7e7580cca2df358e50d3338ca94
#
_cell.length_a   1.000
_cell.length_b   1.000
_cell.length_c   1.000
_cell.angle_alpha   90.00
_cell.angle_beta   90.00
_cell.angle_gamma   90.00
#
_symmetry.space_group_name_H-M   'P 1'
#
loop_
_entity.id
_entity.type
_entity.pdbx_description
1 polymer ?
#
loop_
_entity_poly.entity_id
_entity_poly.type
_entity_poly.pdbx_seq_one_letter_code
_entity_poly.pdbx_strand_id
1 'polypeptide(L)'
;ALVGLAGKARAWNEVVAGRLAADDFLSFVEVFAGNRELAVWQAIAIGLRGVGRLVEGDAFTALQRRVAALVGPAVADLGSAPVEGEGDLVAKLRGLLTGTLAVLGNDAETQARCRTIVAEGNADPELIAAATNAVAAHGTDADYDEFLTKFRTAGTPQEQLRYLYALAEFPEAAQI
;
A
#
# COMPACT_ATOMS: atom_id res chain seq x y z
N ALA A 1 -10.46 -19.39 10.10
CA ALA A 1 -10.25 -18.04 9.53
C ALA A 1 -10.46 -16.93 10.57
N LEU A 2 -11.59 -16.86 11.30
CA LEU A 2 -11.88 -15.81 12.28
C LEU A 2 -10.89 -15.73 13.46
N VAL A 3 -10.39 -16.85 13.96
CA VAL A 3 -9.39 -16.89 15.06
C VAL A 3 -8.06 -16.27 14.64
N GLY A 4 -7.68 -16.43 13.36
CA GLY A 4 -6.45 -15.84 12.82
C GLY A 4 -6.53 -14.31 12.65
N LEU A 5 -7.71 -13.76 12.29
CA LEU A 5 -7.91 -12.31 12.12
C LEU A 5 -7.86 -11.57 13.46
N ALA A 6 -8.57 -12.10 14.47
CA ALA A 6 -8.55 -11.55 15.81
C ALA A 6 -7.14 -11.57 16.44
N GLY A 7 -6.34 -12.59 16.15
CA GLY A 7 -4.95 -12.69 16.60
C GLY A 7 -4.05 -11.59 16.03
N LYS A 8 -4.22 -11.22 14.75
CA LYS A 8 -3.38 -10.21 14.05
C LYS A 8 -3.70 -8.78 14.47
N ALA A 9 -4.98 -8.44 14.57
CA ALA A 9 -5.42 -7.16 15.11
C ALA A 9 -4.99 -7.02 16.59
N ARG A 10 -5.03 -8.11 17.34
CA ARG A 10 -4.56 -8.15 18.73
C ARG A 10 -3.05 -7.96 18.80
N ALA A 11 -2.25 -8.60 17.95
CA ALA A 11 -0.79 -8.44 17.96
C ALA A 11 -0.39 -6.97 17.73
N TRP A 12 -1.01 -6.28 16.78
CA TRP A 12 -0.78 -4.85 16.58
C TRP A 12 -1.17 -4.01 17.83
N ASN A 13 -2.32 -4.30 18.43
CA ASN A 13 -2.74 -3.62 19.66
C ASN A 13 -1.78 -3.86 20.84
N GLU A 14 -1.12 -5.02 20.90
CA GLU A 14 -0.08 -5.29 21.90
C GLU A 14 1.18 -4.46 21.63
N VAL A 15 1.54 -4.18 20.37
CA VAL A 15 2.63 -3.25 20.03
C VAL A 15 2.29 -1.84 20.49
N VAL A 16 1.09 -1.34 20.12
CA VAL A 16 0.62 -0.01 20.52
C VAL A 16 0.59 0.15 22.04
N ALA A 17 0.26 -0.91 22.75
CA ALA A 17 0.24 -0.93 24.22
C ALA A 17 1.64 -1.13 24.88
N GLY A 18 2.70 -1.23 24.07
CA GLY A 18 4.07 -1.45 24.56
C GLY A 18 4.32 -2.83 25.17
N ARG A 19 3.43 -3.81 24.91
CA ARG A 19 3.55 -5.18 25.43
C ARG A 19 4.20 -6.16 24.44
N LEU A 20 4.32 -5.78 23.17
CA LEU A 20 5.00 -6.54 22.14
C LEU A 20 5.99 -5.63 21.41
N ALA A 21 7.22 -6.08 21.20
CA ALA A 21 8.19 -5.33 20.42
C ALA A 21 7.78 -5.28 18.93
N ALA A 22 8.11 -4.19 18.23
CA ALA A 22 7.82 -4.06 16.81
C ALA A 22 8.47 -5.17 15.97
N ASP A 23 9.68 -5.62 16.35
CA ASP A 23 10.40 -6.71 15.66
C ASP A 23 9.70 -8.06 15.83
N ASP A 24 9.16 -8.34 17.02
CA ASP A 24 8.36 -9.56 17.28
C ASP A 24 7.07 -9.54 16.44
N PHE A 25 6.43 -8.37 16.33
CA PHE A 25 5.26 -8.21 15.43
C PHE A 25 5.63 -8.49 13.97
N LEU A 26 6.75 -7.93 13.49
CA LEU A 26 7.21 -8.17 12.11
C LEU A 26 7.50 -9.66 11.86
N SER A 27 8.16 -10.33 12.80
CA SER A 27 8.43 -11.78 12.71
C SER A 27 7.14 -12.60 12.73
N PHE A 28 6.14 -12.17 13.51
CA PHE A 28 4.83 -12.82 13.55
C PHE A 28 4.08 -12.68 12.22
N VAL A 29 4.07 -11.52 11.57
CA VAL A 29 3.33 -11.32 10.32
C VAL A 29 3.99 -12.01 9.13
N GLU A 30 5.29 -12.26 9.15
CA GLU A 30 6.03 -13.00 8.12
C GLU A 30 5.50 -14.44 7.93
N VAL A 31 4.95 -15.05 8.98
CA VAL A 31 4.33 -16.39 8.90
C VAL A 31 3.14 -16.42 7.92
N PHE A 32 2.55 -15.26 7.63
CA PHE A 32 1.39 -15.13 6.73
C PHE A 32 1.73 -14.75 5.29
N ALA A 33 3.00 -14.75 4.90
CA ALA A 33 3.44 -14.41 3.54
C ALA A 33 2.73 -15.21 2.44
N GLY A 34 2.42 -16.49 2.69
CA GLY A 34 1.68 -17.35 1.79
C GLY A 34 0.16 -17.17 1.79
N ASN A 35 -0.41 -16.32 2.67
CA ASN A 35 -1.84 -16.10 2.73
C ASN A 35 -2.31 -15.23 1.55
N ARG A 36 -3.55 -15.44 1.09
CA ARG A 36 -4.17 -14.69 -0.02
C ARG A 36 -5.54 -14.12 0.36
N GLU A 37 -5.86 -14.07 1.65
CA GLU A 37 -7.11 -13.48 2.14
C GLU A 37 -6.94 -11.96 2.34
N LEU A 38 -7.79 -11.16 1.70
CA LEU A 38 -7.78 -9.70 1.79
C LEU A 38 -7.81 -9.20 3.24
N ALA A 39 -8.70 -9.76 4.08
CA ALA A 39 -8.86 -9.32 5.46
C ALA A 39 -7.58 -9.54 6.31
N VAL A 40 -6.83 -10.59 6.02
CA VAL A 40 -5.54 -10.86 6.65
C VAL A 40 -4.53 -9.77 6.29
N TRP A 41 -4.40 -9.48 5.01
CA TRP A 41 -3.47 -8.48 4.54
C TRP A 41 -3.85 -7.05 4.92
N GLN A 42 -5.15 -6.74 5.03
CA GLN A 42 -5.59 -5.45 5.58
C GLN A 42 -5.11 -5.26 7.03
N ALA A 43 -5.25 -6.28 7.87
CA ALA A 43 -4.77 -6.20 9.25
C ALA A 43 -3.23 -6.07 9.32
N ILE A 44 -2.51 -6.82 8.48
CA ILE A 44 -1.03 -6.73 8.39
C ILE A 44 -0.61 -5.33 7.92
N ALA A 45 -1.19 -4.82 6.84
CA ALA A 45 -0.84 -3.51 6.28
C ALA A 45 -1.09 -2.36 7.26
N ILE A 46 -2.15 -2.43 8.08
CA ILE A 46 -2.38 -1.47 9.16
C ILE A 46 -1.23 -1.50 10.17
N GLY A 47 -0.82 -2.68 10.62
CA GLY A 47 0.28 -2.84 11.56
C GLY A 47 1.62 -2.38 10.99
N LEU A 48 1.94 -2.76 9.74
CA LEU A 48 3.16 -2.34 9.06
C LEU A 48 3.25 -0.81 8.93
N ARG A 49 2.16 -0.15 8.52
CA ARG A 49 2.09 1.31 8.49
C ARG A 49 2.25 1.93 9.88
N GLY A 50 1.68 1.28 10.88
CA GLY A 50 1.83 1.70 12.26
C GLY A 50 3.29 1.66 12.72
N VAL A 51 4.01 0.55 12.45
CA VAL A 51 5.45 0.44 12.75
C VAL A 51 6.23 1.52 11.99
N GLY A 52 5.90 1.75 10.70
CA GLY A 52 6.55 2.77 9.88
C GLY A 52 6.47 4.20 10.45
N ARG A 53 5.44 4.49 11.24
CA ARG A 53 5.29 5.79 11.94
C ARG A 53 6.09 5.90 13.24
N LEU A 54 6.61 4.78 13.74
CA LEU A 54 7.33 4.70 15.01
C LEU A 54 8.85 4.63 14.83
N VAL A 55 9.33 4.36 13.60
CA VAL A 55 10.74 4.14 13.31
C VAL A 55 11.25 5.14 12.28
N GLU A 56 12.53 5.53 12.40
CA GLU A 56 13.20 6.48 11.51
C GLU A 56 14.60 5.96 11.14
N GLY A 57 15.24 6.58 10.17
CA GLY A 57 16.62 6.32 9.76
C GLY A 57 16.85 4.86 9.36
N ASP A 58 17.90 4.24 9.93
CA ASP A 58 18.28 2.86 9.60
C ASP A 58 17.20 1.84 9.96
N ALA A 59 16.44 2.07 11.03
CA ALA A 59 15.34 1.21 11.43
C ALA A 59 14.19 1.27 10.41
N PHE A 60 13.90 2.44 9.85
CA PHE A 60 12.93 2.57 8.76
C PHE A 60 13.41 1.88 7.49
N THR A 61 14.68 2.03 7.13
CA THR A 61 15.28 1.32 5.99
C THR A 61 15.24 -0.21 6.17
N ALA A 62 15.45 -0.70 7.39
CA ALA A 62 15.32 -2.12 7.70
C ALA A 62 13.87 -2.60 7.57
N LEU A 63 12.90 -1.80 8.02
CA LEU A 63 11.46 -2.07 7.82
C LEU A 63 11.11 -2.17 6.34
N GLN A 64 11.55 -1.22 5.52
CA GLN A 64 11.29 -1.22 4.07
C GLN A 64 11.75 -2.53 3.42
N ARG A 65 12.95 -3.00 3.73
CA ARG A 65 13.48 -4.27 3.22
C ARG A 65 12.65 -5.48 3.68
N ARG A 66 12.19 -5.51 4.94
CA ARG A 66 11.33 -6.59 5.45
C ARG A 66 9.95 -6.57 4.77
N VAL A 67 9.38 -5.40 4.58
CA VAL A 67 8.11 -5.25 3.86
C VAL A 67 8.25 -5.73 2.41
N ALA A 68 9.31 -5.34 1.71
CA ALA A 68 9.55 -5.78 0.34
C ALA A 68 9.70 -7.32 0.26
N ALA A 69 10.43 -7.92 1.17
CA ALA A 69 10.58 -9.37 1.24
C ALA A 69 9.26 -10.11 1.56
N LEU A 70 8.43 -9.54 2.43
CA LEU A 70 7.15 -10.11 2.83
C LEU A 70 6.08 -10.00 1.73
N VAL A 71 5.99 -8.83 1.09
CA VAL A 71 4.88 -8.48 0.18
C VAL A 71 5.20 -8.81 -1.28
N GLY A 72 6.46 -8.66 -1.68
CA GLY A 72 6.90 -8.83 -3.07
C GLY A 72 6.47 -10.13 -3.73
N PRO A 73 6.67 -11.31 -3.11
CA PRO A 73 6.23 -12.58 -3.68
C PRO A 73 4.72 -12.64 -3.94
N ALA A 74 3.89 -12.06 -3.06
CA ALA A 74 2.46 -12.05 -3.23
C ALA A 74 2.02 -11.09 -4.37
N VAL A 75 2.69 -9.95 -4.54
CA VAL A 75 2.47 -9.04 -5.68
C VAL A 75 2.86 -9.72 -7.00
N ALA A 76 3.97 -10.45 -7.03
CA ALA A 76 4.41 -11.18 -8.20
C ALA A 76 3.41 -12.28 -8.60
N ASP A 77 2.89 -13.04 -7.64
CA ASP A 77 1.89 -14.09 -7.87
C ASP A 77 0.55 -13.54 -8.40
N LEU A 78 0.09 -12.40 -7.86
CA LEU A 78 -1.17 -11.78 -8.27
C LEU A 78 -1.09 -11.11 -9.64
N GLY A 79 0.12 -10.72 -10.06
CA GLY A 79 0.33 -10.00 -11.32
C GLY A 79 -0.31 -8.60 -11.34
N SER A 80 -0.20 -7.93 -12.48
CA SER A 80 -0.75 -6.57 -12.69
C SER A 80 -2.08 -6.54 -13.44
N ALA A 81 -2.53 -7.66 -13.96
CA ALA A 81 -3.79 -7.77 -14.71
C ALA A 81 -4.74 -8.77 -14.04
N PRO A 82 -6.06 -8.51 -14.08
CA PRO A 82 -7.05 -9.47 -13.62
C PRO A 82 -7.03 -10.75 -14.47
N VAL A 83 -7.31 -11.88 -13.83
CA VAL A 83 -7.48 -13.17 -14.50
C VAL A 83 -8.97 -13.43 -14.72
N GLU A 84 -9.34 -14.06 -15.83
CA GLU A 84 -10.73 -14.41 -16.11
C GLU A 84 -11.35 -15.22 -14.98
N GLY A 85 -12.51 -14.79 -14.49
CA GLY A 85 -13.20 -15.40 -13.35
C GLY A 85 -12.67 -14.98 -11.97
N GLU A 86 -11.76 -14.02 -11.91
CA GLU A 86 -11.24 -13.47 -10.67
C GLU A 86 -12.34 -12.73 -9.88
N GLY A 87 -12.41 -12.98 -8.59
CA GLY A 87 -13.37 -12.26 -7.72
C GLY A 87 -12.86 -10.90 -7.27
N ASP A 88 -13.78 -9.97 -6.97
CA ASP A 88 -13.51 -8.60 -6.53
C ASP A 88 -12.51 -8.50 -5.35
N LEU A 89 -12.49 -9.49 -4.46
CA LEU A 89 -11.57 -9.50 -3.32
C LEU A 89 -10.11 -9.68 -3.74
N VAL A 90 -9.85 -10.35 -4.88
CA VAL A 90 -8.50 -10.52 -5.42
C VAL A 90 -8.00 -9.21 -6.04
N ALA A 91 -8.87 -8.49 -6.76
CA ALA A 91 -8.57 -7.17 -7.29
C ALA A 91 -8.20 -6.18 -6.16
N LYS A 92 -9.00 -6.16 -5.08
CA LYS A 92 -8.71 -5.37 -3.87
C LYS A 92 -7.40 -5.77 -3.19
N LEU A 93 -7.12 -7.06 -3.11
CA LEU A 93 -5.86 -7.55 -2.56
C LEU A 93 -4.67 -7.12 -3.41
N ARG A 94 -4.78 -7.21 -4.74
CA ARG A 94 -3.76 -6.75 -5.68
C ARG A 94 -3.45 -5.27 -5.47
N GLY A 95 -4.47 -4.40 -5.41
CA GLY A 95 -4.29 -2.98 -5.13
C GLY A 95 -3.61 -2.72 -3.78
N LEU A 96 -4.11 -3.34 -2.70
CA LEU A 96 -3.55 -3.20 -1.35
C LEU A 96 -2.05 -3.58 -1.29
N LEU A 97 -1.68 -4.73 -1.86
CA LEU A 97 -0.31 -5.23 -1.79
C LEU A 97 0.62 -4.42 -2.70
N THR A 98 0.18 -4.05 -3.91
CA THR A 98 0.96 -3.17 -4.79
C THR A 98 1.23 -1.82 -4.12
N GLY A 99 0.23 -1.17 -3.53
CA GLY A 99 0.41 0.07 -2.80
C GLY A 99 1.32 -0.09 -1.57
N THR A 100 1.19 -1.18 -0.83
CA THR A 100 2.04 -1.45 0.34
C THR A 100 3.50 -1.67 -0.08
N LEU A 101 3.75 -2.41 -1.16
CA LEU A 101 5.10 -2.66 -1.68
C LEU A 101 5.74 -1.38 -2.23
N ALA A 102 4.99 -0.61 -3.01
CA ALA A 102 5.50 0.63 -3.62
C ALA A 102 5.83 1.69 -2.56
N VAL A 103 4.93 1.90 -1.58
CA VAL A 103 5.07 2.99 -0.59
C VAL A 103 5.94 2.55 0.58
N LEU A 104 5.51 1.54 1.33
CA LEU A 104 6.19 1.14 2.56
C LEU A 104 7.38 0.20 2.30
N GLY A 105 7.31 -0.63 1.25
CA GLY A 105 8.44 -1.45 0.80
C GLY A 105 9.50 -0.67 0.04
N ASN A 106 9.17 0.54 -0.41
CA ASN A 106 10.02 1.42 -1.21
C ASN A 106 10.64 0.70 -2.44
N ASP A 107 9.82 -0.14 -3.09
CA ASP A 107 10.27 -0.95 -4.22
C ASP A 107 10.21 -0.14 -5.52
N ALA A 108 11.40 0.17 -6.06
CA ALA A 108 11.55 1.04 -7.22
C ALA A 108 10.89 0.47 -8.50
N GLU A 109 10.91 -0.85 -8.69
CA GLU A 109 10.27 -1.48 -9.85
C GLU A 109 8.75 -1.33 -9.77
N THR A 110 8.18 -1.56 -8.59
CA THR A 110 6.73 -1.38 -8.36
C THR A 110 6.33 0.09 -8.47
N GLN A 111 7.14 1.03 -8.01
CA GLN A 111 6.91 2.47 -8.18
C GLN A 111 6.89 2.88 -9.66
N ALA A 112 7.86 2.40 -10.45
CA ALA A 112 7.90 2.65 -11.89
C ALA A 112 6.65 2.09 -12.60
N ARG A 113 6.24 0.88 -12.23
CA ARG A 113 5.00 0.26 -12.74
C ARG A 113 3.76 1.05 -12.35
N CYS A 114 3.68 1.58 -11.12
CA CYS A 114 2.59 2.46 -10.69
C CYS A 114 2.49 3.72 -11.56
N ARG A 115 3.60 4.35 -11.92
CA ARG A 115 3.60 5.50 -12.86
C ARG A 115 3.02 5.13 -14.22
N THR A 116 3.39 3.97 -14.77
CA THR A 116 2.82 3.47 -16.03
C THR A 116 1.31 3.25 -15.92
N ILE A 117 0.84 2.61 -14.84
CA ILE A 117 -0.60 2.36 -14.60
C ILE A 117 -1.39 3.67 -14.54
N VAL A 118 -0.87 4.69 -13.85
CA VAL A 118 -1.53 6.01 -13.75
C VAL A 118 -1.55 6.74 -15.10
N ALA A 119 -0.46 6.62 -15.89
CA ALA A 119 -0.37 7.26 -17.21
C ALA A 119 -1.32 6.62 -18.24
N GLU A 120 -1.42 5.29 -18.25
CA GLU A 120 -2.26 4.56 -19.20
C GLU A 120 -3.76 4.54 -18.79
N GLY A 121 -4.05 4.50 -17.50
CA GLY A 121 -5.41 4.55 -16.97
C GLY A 121 -6.31 3.35 -17.34
N ASN A 122 -5.74 2.23 -17.78
CA ASN A 122 -6.46 1.09 -18.35
C ASN A 122 -6.45 -0.16 -17.44
N ALA A 123 -6.01 -0.02 -16.19
CA ALA A 123 -5.96 -1.11 -15.23
C ALA A 123 -7.25 -1.19 -14.39
N ASP A 124 -7.33 -2.21 -13.52
CA ASP A 124 -8.39 -2.35 -12.53
C ASP A 124 -8.50 -1.09 -11.63
N PRO A 125 -9.72 -0.62 -11.30
CA PRO A 125 -9.91 0.59 -10.48
C PRO A 125 -9.20 0.58 -9.13
N GLU A 126 -9.13 -0.57 -8.46
CA GLU A 126 -8.43 -0.71 -7.17
C GLU A 126 -6.91 -0.55 -7.35
N LEU A 127 -6.38 -1.12 -8.43
CA LEU A 127 -4.97 -0.99 -8.77
C LEU A 127 -4.62 0.44 -9.21
N ILE A 128 -5.49 1.11 -10.01
CA ILE A 128 -5.29 2.53 -10.36
C ILE A 128 -5.28 3.40 -9.11
N ALA A 129 -6.19 3.18 -8.15
CA ALA A 129 -6.24 3.95 -6.92
C ALA A 129 -4.96 3.76 -6.08
N ALA A 130 -4.51 2.52 -5.92
CA ALA A 130 -3.27 2.21 -5.22
C ALA A 130 -2.03 2.81 -5.91
N ALA A 131 -1.97 2.71 -7.25
CA ALA A 131 -0.89 3.29 -8.04
C ALA A 131 -0.86 4.82 -7.95
N THR A 132 -2.03 5.47 -7.98
CA THR A 132 -2.14 6.94 -7.81
C THR A 132 -1.57 7.39 -6.46
N ASN A 133 -1.94 6.71 -5.37
CA ASN A 133 -1.38 6.99 -4.04
C ASN A 133 0.12 6.71 -3.96
N ALA A 134 0.61 5.65 -4.61
CA ALA A 134 2.03 5.33 -4.64
C ALA A 134 2.85 6.39 -5.40
N VAL A 135 2.33 6.89 -6.52
CA VAL A 135 2.95 7.99 -7.26
C VAL A 135 3.00 9.26 -6.41
N ALA A 136 1.92 9.59 -5.69
CA ALA A 136 1.87 10.74 -4.81
C ALA A 136 2.88 10.64 -3.66
N ALA A 137 2.96 9.49 -3.00
CA ALA A 137 3.84 9.28 -1.84
C ALA A 137 5.35 9.45 -2.17
N HIS A 138 5.73 9.32 -3.44
CA HIS A 138 7.09 9.52 -3.95
C HIS A 138 7.16 10.61 -5.03
N GLY A 139 6.12 11.45 -5.11
CA GLY A 139 5.95 12.42 -6.15
C GLY A 139 6.85 13.65 -5.97
N THR A 140 7.05 14.33 -7.09
CA THR A 140 7.71 15.65 -7.19
C THR A 140 6.65 16.75 -7.23
N ASP A 141 7.10 18.03 -7.18
CA ASP A 141 6.23 19.19 -7.37
C ASP A 141 5.50 19.14 -8.72
N ALA A 142 6.16 18.65 -9.78
CA ALA A 142 5.53 18.48 -11.09
C ALA A 142 4.41 17.41 -11.06
N ASP A 143 4.60 16.32 -10.33
CA ASP A 143 3.55 15.30 -10.12
C ASP A 143 2.37 15.90 -9.34
N TYR A 144 2.66 16.75 -8.34
CA TYR A 144 1.63 17.45 -7.56
C TYR A 144 0.77 18.36 -8.45
N ASP A 145 1.39 19.21 -9.26
CA ASP A 145 0.69 20.11 -10.18
C ASP A 145 -0.15 19.35 -11.21
N GLU A 146 0.37 18.22 -11.70
CA GLU A 146 -0.39 17.32 -12.59
C GLU A 146 -1.62 16.75 -11.87
N PHE A 147 -1.46 16.26 -10.64
CA PHE A 147 -2.57 15.68 -9.86
C PHE A 147 -3.60 16.75 -9.48
N LEU A 148 -3.16 17.96 -9.16
CA LEU A 148 -4.06 19.09 -8.91
C LEU A 148 -4.87 19.45 -10.16
N THR A 149 -4.25 19.39 -11.33
CA THR A 149 -4.94 19.57 -12.60
C THR A 149 -5.97 18.47 -12.86
N LYS A 150 -5.58 17.20 -12.67
CA LYS A 150 -6.47 16.05 -12.80
C LYS A 150 -7.64 16.10 -11.81
N PHE A 151 -7.40 16.53 -10.57
CA PHE A 151 -8.47 16.78 -9.59
C PHE A 151 -9.50 17.80 -10.09
N ARG A 152 -9.03 18.92 -10.64
CA ARG A 152 -9.90 20.02 -11.13
C ARG A 152 -10.67 19.67 -12.40
N THR A 153 -10.11 18.78 -13.24
CA THR A 153 -10.67 18.41 -14.55
C THR A 153 -11.30 17.02 -14.55
N ALA A 154 -11.39 16.36 -13.41
CA ALA A 154 -11.95 15.02 -13.29
C ALA A 154 -13.35 14.90 -13.89
N GLY A 155 -13.58 13.88 -14.70
CA GLY A 155 -14.84 13.64 -15.38
C GLY A 155 -15.90 12.96 -14.49
N THR A 156 -15.50 12.38 -13.35
CA THR A 156 -16.37 11.67 -12.41
C THR A 156 -16.03 12.01 -10.97
N PRO A 157 -17.03 11.94 -10.04
CA PRO A 157 -16.78 12.12 -8.62
C PRO A 157 -15.76 11.14 -8.04
N GLN A 158 -15.73 9.91 -8.52
CA GLN A 158 -14.77 8.88 -8.08
C GLN A 158 -13.34 9.25 -8.46
N GLU A 159 -13.13 9.73 -9.68
CA GLU A 159 -11.84 10.21 -10.14
C GLU A 159 -11.40 11.44 -9.34
N GLN A 160 -12.30 12.38 -9.12
CA GLN A 160 -12.02 13.58 -8.31
C GLN A 160 -11.58 13.22 -6.89
N LEU A 161 -12.30 12.32 -6.21
CA LEU A 161 -11.93 11.86 -4.87
C LEU A 161 -10.58 11.11 -4.86
N ARG A 162 -10.28 10.34 -5.90
CA ARG A 162 -8.99 9.65 -6.03
C ARG A 162 -7.83 10.64 -6.00
N TYR A 163 -7.87 11.68 -6.83
CA TYR A 163 -6.82 12.71 -6.84
C TYR A 163 -6.82 13.58 -5.59
N LEU A 164 -7.99 13.86 -4.99
CA LEU A 164 -8.06 14.58 -3.73
C LEU A 164 -7.30 13.86 -2.60
N TYR A 165 -7.54 12.55 -2.46
CA TYR A 165 -6.82 11.75 -1.45
C TYR A 165 -5.34 11.61 -1.78
N ALA A 166 -5.00 11.43 -3.05
CA ALA A 166 -3.60 11.34 -3.46
C ALA A 166 -2.82 12.63 -3.21
N LEU A 167 -3.42 13.82 -3.39
CA LEU A 167 -2.79 15.10 -3.07
C LEU A 167 -2.37 15.21 -1.59
N ALA A 168 -3.07 14.54 -0.68
CA ALA A 168 -2.73 14.51 0.74
C ALA A 168 -1.56 13.55 1.08
N GLU A 169 -1.14 12.70 0.14
CA GLU A 169 -0.05 11.73 0.34
C GLU A 169 1.32 12.29 -0.07
N PHE A 170 1.38 13.46 -0.72
CA PHE A 170 2.67 14.05 -1.11
C PHE A 170 3.52 14.42 0.11
N PRO A 171 4.85 14.20 0.06
CA PRO A 171 5.74 14.36 1.21
C PRO A 171 5.79 15.78 1.80
N GLU A 172 5.55 16.78 0.98
CA GLU A 172 5.54 18.19 1.36
C GLU A 172 4.12 18.74 1.40
N ALA A 173 3.37 18.36 2.44
CA ALA A 173 2.04 18.96 2.72
C ALA A 173 2.07 20.47 3.01
N ALA A 174 3.25 21.11 2.95
CA ALA A 174 3.42 22.54 3.12
C ALA A 174 2.96 23.38 1.89
N GLN A 175 2.52 22.72 0.82
CA GLN A 175 2.03 23.38 -0.39
C GLN A 175 0.49 23.49 -0.46
N ILE A 176 -0.21 23.08 0.61
CA ILE A 176 -1.66 23.22 0.71
C ILE A 176 -2.04 24.51 1.43
#